data_725a4ad0dc694ed42501176327517115
#
_entry.id   725a4ad0dc694ed42501176327517115
#
_cell.length_a   1.000
_cell.length_b   1.000
_cell.length_c   1.000
_cell.angle_alpha   90.00
_cell.angle_beta   90.00
_cell.angle_gamma   90.00
#
_symmetry.space_group_name_H-M   'P 1'
#
loop_
_entity.id
_entity.type
_entity.pdbx_description
1 polymer ?
#
loop_
_entity_poly.entity_id
_entity_poly.type
_entity_poly.pdbx_seq_one_letter_code
_entity_poly.pdbx_strand_id
1 'polypeptide(L)'
;MEGRAGELSDAELLRRHVAGDPDAFGTLFARHSSRLWAVALRTTGDPDEAADALQEAMISAFRRAGDFRGDSAVTTWLHRIVVNAAVDRIRRRSGKAVNWSGEEDALEAFAARGALAFPDTTAPGPADAVETKLDVDAALRLLPPQQRAALVLVDMLGYPVAEVAEILGVSPGTVKSRCARGRARLLPYLSHLRTNSAGKGNQPASGSVSSGQEGGA
;
A
#
# COMPACT_ATOMS: atom_id res chain seq x y z
N MET A 1 -9.48 28.81 8.71
CA MET A 1 -9.73 27.35 8.74
C MET A 1 -11.24 27.14 8.62
N GLU A 2 -11.74 27.25 7.40
CA GLU A 2 -13.15 26.96 7.13
C GLU A 2 -13.28 25.49 6.78
N GLY A 3 -13.72 24.69 7.78
CA GLY A 3 -14.09 23.31 7.55
C GLY A 3 -15.28 23.27 6.59
N ARG A 4 -15.19 22.43 5.55
CA ARG A 4 -16.27 22.09 4.63
C ARG A 4 -17.50 21.63 5.43
N ALA A 5 -18.29 22.61 5.87
CA ALA A 5 -19.63 22.34 6.42
C ALA A 5 -20.50 21.84 5.26
N GLY A 6 -20.77 20.55 5.19
CA GLY A 6 -21.72 19.99 4.23
C GLY A 6 -21.45 18.57 3.71
N GLU A 7 -20.22 18.07 3.77
CA GLU A 7 -19.96 16.68 3.32
C GLU A 7 -20.21 15.68 4.46
N LEU A 8 -21.11 14.72 4.21
CA LEU A 8 -21.37 13.61 5.15
C LEU A 8 -20.09 12.80 5.38
N SER A 9 -19.86 12.36 6.62
CA SER A 9 -18.75 11.45 6.91
C SER A 9 -18.97 10.08 6.29
N ASP A 10 -17.89 9.32 6.07
CA ASP A 10 -17.98 7.95 5.54
C ASP A 10 -18.87 7.05 6.42
N ALA A 11 -18.77 7.20 7.74
CA ALA A 11 -19.61 6.46 8.68
C ALA A 11 -21.08 6.86 8.55
N GLU A 12 -21.37 8.14 8.28
CA GLU A 12 -22.74 8.61 8.06
C GLU A 12 -23.30 8.07 6.74
N LEU A 13 -22.50 8.10 5.66
CA LEU A 13 -22.88 7.52 4.37
C LEU A 13 -23.20 6.02 4.51
N LEU A 14 -22.37 5.28 5.26
CA LEU A 14 -22.60 3.86 5.48
C LEU A 14 -23.89 3.60 6.29
N ARG A 15 -24.14 4.41 7.32
CA ARG A 15 -25.39 4.32 8.12
C ARG A 15 -26.63 4.63 7.28
N ARG A 16 -26.59 5.65 6.41
CA ARG A 16 -27.68 5.99 5.49
C ARG A 16 -27.96 4.87 4.50
N HIS A 17 -26.89 4.26 3.95
CA HIS A 17 -27.05 3.10 3.10
C HIS A 17 -27.79 1.96 3.82
N VAL A 18 -27.39 1.62 5.04
CA VAL A 18 -28.06 0.60 5.87
C VAL A 18 -29.52 0.98 6.17
N ALA A 19 -29.81 2.28 6.29
CA ALA A 19 -31.17 2.80 6.49
C ALA A 19 -32.00 2.84 5.19
N GLY A 20 -31.43 2.43 4.03
CA GLY A 20 -32.13 2.32 2.76
C GLY A 20 -31.97 3.50 1.80
N ASP A 21 -31.03 4.44 2.07
CA ASP A 21 -30.69 5.51 1.12
C ASP A 21 -29.95 4.91 -0.09
N PRO A 22 -30.52 4.95 -1.31
CA PRO A 22 -29.97 4.27 -2.48
C PRO A 22 -28.67 4.92 -2.99
N ASP A 23 -28.46 6.22 -2.71
CA ASP A 23 -27.34 6.99 -3.25
C ASP A 23 -26.12 7.03 -2.30
N ALA A 24 -26.33 6.71 -1.03
CA ALA A 24 -25.30 6.84 -0.01
C ALA A 24 -24.08 5.95 -0.26
N PHE A 25 -24.27 4.70 -0.67
CA PHE A 25 -23.15 3.80 -0.98
C PHE A 25 -22.42 4.22 -2.23
N GLY A 26 -23.13 4.67 -3.28
CA GLY A 26 -22.54 5.21 -4.50
C GLY A 26 -21.62 6.40 -4.21
N THR A 27 -22.06 7.32 -3.34
CA THR A 27 -21.27 8.47 -2.88
C THR A 27 -20.03 8.02 -2.12
N LEU A 28 -20.14 7.06 -1.21
CA LEU A 28 -19.02 6.48 -0.47
C LEU A 28 -18.00 5.84 -1.42
N PHE A 29 -18.48 5.04 -2.37
CA PHE A 29 -17.60 4.40 -3.37
C PHE A 29 -16.91 5.44 -4.25
N ALA A 30 -17.59 6.43 -4.79
CA ALA A 30 -17.00 7.46 -5.63
C ALA A 30 -15.85 8.20 -4.92
N ARG A 31 -16.01 8.46 -3.62
CA ARG A 31 -14.97 9.10 -2.78
C ARG A 31 -13.68 8.28 -2.67
N HIS A 32 -13.78 6.95 -2.64
CA HIS A 32 -12.66 6.05 -2.37
C HIS A 32 -12.22 5.22 -3.58
N SER A 33 -12.94 5.25 -4.69
CA SER A 33 -12.76 4.36 -5.85
C SER A 33 -11.32 4.31 -6.38
N SER A 34 -10.67 5.45 -6.58
CA SER A 34 -9.30 5.51 -7.09
C SER A 34 -8.28 4.89 -6.13
N ARG A 35 -8.48 5.05 -4.80
CA ARG A 35 -7.61 4.45 -3.78
C ARG A 35 -7.83 2.95 -3.70
N LEU A 36 -9.08 2.50 -3.70
CA LEU A 36 -9.44 1.08 -3.68
C LEU A 36 -8.95 0.36 -4.94
N TRP A 37 -9.06 1.01 -6.10
CA TRP A 37 -8.48 0.53 -7.34
C TRP A 37 -6.97 0.33 -7.25
N ALA A 38 -6.24 1.33 -6.71
CA ALA A 38 -4.79 1.25 -6.55
C ALA A 38 -4.39 0.08 -5.62
N VAL A 39 -5.16 -0.17 -4.55
CA VAL A 39 -4.93 -1.33 -3.65
C VAL A 39 -5.15 -2.64 -4.39
N ALA A 40 -6.26 -2.78 -5.13
CA ALA A 40 -6.55 -3.98 -5.91
C ALA A 40 -5.44 -4.25 -6.94
N LEU A 41 -5.07 -3.23 -7.73
CA LEU A 41 -4.05 -3.34 -8.78
C LEU A 41 -2.67 -3.70 -8.23
N ARG A 42 -2.24 -3.08 -7.14
CA ARG A 42 -0.96 -3.41 -6.50
C ARG A 42 -0.95 -4.81 -5.93
N THR A 43 -2.06 -5.28 -5.39
CA THR A 43 -2.17 -6.62 -4.82
C THR A 43 -2.18 -7.68 -5.92
N THR A 44 -3.02 -7.54 -6.95
CA THR A 44 -3.14 -8.52 -8.05
C THR A 44 -1.99 -8.42 -9.05
N GLY A 45 -1.50 -7.21 -9.33
CA GLY A 45 -0.51 -6.90 -10.36
C GLY A 45 -1.03 -6.96 -11.81
N ASP A 46 -2.33 -7.17 -11.99
CA ASP A 46 -3.00 -7.35 -13.27
C ASP A 46 -4.27 -6.49 -13.28
N PRO A 47 -4.51 -5.63 -14.29
CA PRO A 47 -5.65 -4.74 -14.31
C PRO A 47 -7.01 -5.45 -14.36
N ASP A 48 -7.12 -6.55 -15.12
CA ASP A 48 -8.37 -7.27 -15.27
C ASP A 48 -8.74 -7.97 -13.95
N GLU A 49 -7.75 -8.62 -13.32
CA GLU A 49 -7.92 -9.21 -11.98
C GLU A 49 -8.22 -8.16 -10.91
N ALA A 50 -7.67 -6.95 -11.04
CA ALA A 50 -7.95 -5.84 -10.13
C ALA A 50 -9.39 -5.34 -10.30
N ALA A 51 -9.87 -5.22 -11.54
CA ALA A 51 -11.24 -4.81 -11.83
C ALA A 51 -12.25 -5.78 -11.21
N ASP A 52 -12.05 -7.06 -11.45
CA ASP A 52 -12.91 -8.12 -10.92
C ASP A 52 -12.85 -8.18 -9.38
N ALA A 53 -11.64 -8.09 -8.79
CA ALA A 53 -11.49 -8.06 -7.34
C ALA A 53 -12.20 -6.86 -6.72
N LEU A 54 -12.08 -5.68 -7.32
CA LEU A 54 -12.76 -4.47 -6.85
C LEU A 54 -14.28 -4.61 -6.95
N GLN A 55 -14.78 -5.15 -8.06
CA GLN A 55 -16.21 -5.40 -8.23
C GLN A 55 -16.75 -6.38 -7.18
N GLU A 56 -16.10 -7.53 -6.98
CA GLU A 56 -16.46 -8.51 -5.96
C GLU A 56 -16.44 -7.89 -4.55
N ALA A 57 -15.40 -7.09 -4.27
CA ALA A 57 -15.24 -6.37 -3.01
C ALA A 57 -16.39 -5.39 -2.77
N MET A 58 -16.79 -4.62 -3.78
CA MET A 58 -17.87 -3.63 -3.64
C MET A 58 -19.24 -4.29 -3.45
N ILE A 59 -19.52 -5.38 -4.14
CA ILE A 59 -20.72 -6.18 -3.92
C ILE A 59 -20.75 -6.72 -2.48
N SER A 60 -19.60 -7.22 -1.99
CA SER A 60 -19.48 -7.70 -0.62
C SER A 60 -19.67 -6.58 0.40
N ALA A 61 -19.04 -5.43 0.20
CA ALA A 61 -19.16 -4.26 1.07
C ALA A 61 -20.62 -3.76 1.13
N PHE A 62 -21.27 -3.65 -0.02
CA PHE A 62 -22.67 -3.24 -0.10
C PHE A 62 -23.58 -4.15 0.72
N ARG A 63 -23.43 -5.47 0.58
CA ARG A 63 -24.26 -6.46 1.29
C ARG A 63 -23.97 -6.52 2.79
N ARG A 64 -22.72 -6.27 3.19
CA ARG A 64 -22.24 -6.41 4.57
C ARG A 64 -22.10 -5.08 5.30
N ALA A 65 -22.63 -4.00 4.73
CA ALA A 65 -22.56 -2.67 5.35
C ALA A 65 -23.16 -2.66 6.77
N GLY A 66 -24.22 -3.45 7.01
CA GLY A 66 -24.83 -3.61 8.33
C GLY A 66 -23.96 -4.32 9.38
N ASP A 67 -22.92 -5.06 8.95
CA ASP A 67 -21.98 -5.75 9.84
C ASP A 67 -20.86 -4.81 10.35
N PHE A 68 -20.78 -3.60 9.83
CA PHE A 68 -19.76 -2.62 10.24
C PHE A 68 -20.00 -2.12 11.66
N ARG A 69 -19.12 -2.48 12.59
CA ARG A 69 -19.25 -2.16 14.02
C ARG A 69 -18.66 -0.81 14.45
N GLY A 70 -17.90 -0.15 13.55
CA GLY A 70 -17.23 1.10 13.89
C GLY A 70 -15.90 0.94 14.65
N ASP A 71 -15.40 -0.28 14.80
CA ASP A 71 -14.11 -0.58 15.49
C ASP A 71 -12.88 -0.05 14.73
N SER A 72 -13.08 0.35 13.48
CA SER A 72 -12.05 0.95 12.62
C SER A 72 -12.66 2.03 11.72
N ALA A 73 -11.82 2.80 11.02
CA ALA A 73 -12.31 3.70 9.99
C ALA A 73 -12.98 2.90 8.85
N VAL A 74 -14.04 3.47 8.23
CA VAL A 74 -14.73 2.85 7.08
C VAL A 74 -13.75 2.55 5.94
N THR A 75 -12.77 3.43 5.70
CA THR A 75 -11.72 3.22 4.71
C THR A 75 -10.88 1.98 4.99
N THR A 76 -10.53 1.72 6.24
CA THR A 76 -9.79 0.52 6.66
C THR A 76 -10.62 -0.74 6.42
N TRP A 77 -11.90 -0.69 6.75
CA TRP A 77 -12.83 -1.79 6.50
C TRP A 77 -12.98 -2.08 5.00
N LEU A 78 -13.15 -1.04 4.16
CA LEU A 78 -13.19 -1.20 2.70
C LEU A 78 -11.88 -1.78 2.14
N HIS A 79 -10.72 -1.30 2.62
CA HIS A 79 -9.42 -1.85 2.22
C HIS A 79 -9.31 -3.35 2.52
N ARG A 80 -9.73 -3.79 3.71
CA ARG A 80 -9.72 -5.22 4.07
C ARG A 80 -10.57 -6.05 3.12
N ILE A 81 -11.75 -5.58 2.74
CA ILE A 81 -12.62 -6.28 1.79
C ILE A 81 -11.96 -6.39 0.42
N VAL A 82 -11.38 -5.30 -0.09
CA VAL A 82 -10.69 -5.29 -1.39
C VAL A 82 -9.46 -6.22 -1.38
N VAL A 83 -8.67 -6.17 -0.34
CA VAL A 83 -7.48 -7.03 -0.20
C VAL A 83 -7.87 -8.50 -0.18
N ASN A 84 -8.89 -8.87 0.60
CA ASN A 84 -9.37 -10.25 0.67
C ASN A 84 -9.85 -10.73 -0.71
N ALA A 85 -10.65 -9.93 -1.42
CA ALA A 85 -11.08 -10.25 -2.77
C ALA A 85 -9.89 -10.42 -3.73
N ALA A 86 -8.91 -9.51 -3.68
CA ALA A 86 -7.71 -9.59 -4.51
C ALA A 86 -6.86 -10.84 -4.22
N VAL A 87 -6.65 -11.18 -2.95
CA VAL A 87 -5.94 -12.40 -2.53
C VAL A 87 -6.68 -13.66 -2.98
N ASP A 88 -8.00 -13.70 -2.84
CA ASP A 88 -8.82 -14.83 -3.28
C ASP A 88 -8.77 -15.01 -4.80
N ARG A 89 -8.73 -13.92 -5.59
CA ARG A 89 -8.53 -14.00 -7.03
C ARG A 89 -7.16 -14.55 -7.40
N ILE A 90 -6.10 -14.09 -6.76
CA ILE A 90 -4.75 -14.62 -6.98
C ILE A 90 -4.73 -16.14 -6.68
N ARG A 91 -5.36 -16.57 -5.58
CA ARG A 91 -5.46 -17.99 -5.22
C ARG A 91 -6.22 -18.81 -6.27
N ARG A 92 -7.35 -18.30 -6.75
CA ARG A 92 -8.15 -18.96 -7.78
C ARG A 92 -7.39 -19.09 -9.11
N ARG A 93 -6.72 -18.02 -9.57
CA ARG A 93 -5.94 -18.01 -10.81
C ARG A 93 -4.72 -18.94 -10.73
N SER A 94 -4.06 -18.98 -9.60
CA SER A 94 -2.86 -19.80 -9.40
C SER A 94 -3.18 -21.30 -9.35
N GLY A 95 -4.45 -21.69 -9.22
CA GLY A 95 -4.87 -23.07 -9.03
C GLY A 95 -4.17 -23.69 -7.80
N LYS A 96 -3.99 -25.03 -7.80
CA LYS A 96 -3.21 -25.73 -6.79
C LYS A 96 -1.69 -25.52 -6.94
N ALA A 97 -1.24 -24.82 -8.02
CA ALA A 97 0.18 -24.67 -8.36
C ALA A 97 0.91 -23.60 -7.54
N VAL A 98 0.20 -22.64 -6.94
CA VAL A 98 0.82 -21.66 -6.03
C VAL A 98 0.70 -22.17 -4.62
N ASN A 99 1.77 -22.76 -4.12
CA ASN A 99 1.84 -23.21 -2.72
C ASN A 99 1.87 -21.98 -1.78
N TRP A 100 0.70 -21.62 -1.25
CA TRP A 100 0.60 -20.56 -0.24
C TRP A 100 1.12 -21.03 1.13
N SER A 101 1.30 -22.34 1.33
CA SER A 101 1.71 -22.93 2.60
C SER A 101 3.19 -22.80 2.95
N GLY A 102 4.03 -22.34 2.03
CA GLY A 102 5.40 -21.94 2.40
C GLY A 102 6.47 -23.01 2.38
N GLU A 103 6.21 -24.23 1.86
CA GLU A 103 7.24 -25.30 1.82
C GLU A 103 8.43 -24.98 0.90
N GLU A 104 8.21 -24.25 -0.21
CA GLU A 104 9.31 -23.75 -1.06
C GLU A 104 10.09 -22.59 -0.40
N ASP A 105 9.47 -21.94 0.59
CA ASP A 105 10.03 -20.80 1.29
C ASP A 105 11.14 -21.16 2.29
N ALA A 106 11.21 -22.41 2.76
CA ALA A 106 12.17 -22.82 3.78
C ALA A 106 13.61 -22.87 3.26
N LEU A 107 13.82 -23.26 2.02
CA LEU A 107 15.15 -23.38 1.42
C LEU A 107 15.74 -22.02 1.02
N GLU A 108 14.89 -21.09 0.52
CA GLU A 108 15.32 -19.72 0.17
C GLU A 108 15.47 -18.82 1.40
N ALA A 109 14.77 -19.08 2.51
CA ALA A 109 14.89 -18.31 3.77
C ALA A 109 16.30 -18.40 4.38
N PHE A 110 17.06 -19.45 4.09
CA PHE A 110 18.44 -19.59 4.55
C PHE A 110 19.40 -18.61 3.83
N ALA A 111 19.15 -18.30 2.57
CA ALA A 111 19.97 -17.39 1.77
C ALA A 111 19.73 -15.89 2.09
N ALA A 112 18.59 -15.53 2.69
CA ALA A 112 18.18 -14.14 2.91
C ALA A 112 18.56 -13.53 4.27
N ARG A 113 19.31 -14.25 5.12
CA ARG A 113 19.64 -13.83 6.50
C ARG A 113 20.58 -12.62 6.61
N GLY A 114 21.05 -12.06 5.50
CA GLY A 114 22.06 -11.00 5.49
C GLY A 114 21.58 -9.59 5.14
N ALA A 115 20.28 -9.34 4.91
CA ALA A 115 19.85 -8.09 4.30
C ALA A 115 18.82 -7.33 5.13
N LEU A 116 19.21 -6.22 5.66
CA LEU A 116 18.92 -4.81 5.38
C LEU A 116 17.78 -4.21 6.19
N ALA A 117 18.16 -3.34 7.13
CA ALA A 117 17.33 -2.30 7.70
C ALA A 117 17.09 -1.21 6.63
N PHE A 118 15.85 -0.81 6.42
CA PHE A 118 15.51 0.34 5.59
C PHE A 118 15.46 1.60 6.45
N PRO A 119 16.09 2.71 6.03
CA PRO A 119 15.88 4.00 6.66
C PRO A 119 14.51 4.58 6.28
N ASP A 120 13.96 5.34 7.23
CA ASP A 120 12.72 6.10 7.13
C ASP A 120 12.72 7.03 5.90
N THR A 121 11.71 6.96 5.06
CA THR A 121 11.62 7.74 3.81
C THR A 121 10.87 9.04 4.04
N THR A 122 11.56 10.16 3.91
CA THR A 122 10.95 11.49 3.73
C THR A 122 10.12 11.55 2.45
N ALA A 123 8.91 12.10 2.52
CA ALA A 123 7.97 12.16 1.42
C ALA A 123 8.50 12.98 0.21
N PRO A 124 8.43 12.47 -1.03
CA PRO A 124 8.84 13.19 -2.24
C PRO A 124 7.86 14.29 -2.64
N GLY A 125 8.32 15.28 -3.44
CA GLY A 125 7.48 16.35 -3.99
C GLY A 125 6.47 15.85 -5.03
N PRO A 126 5.45 16.66 -5.43
CA PRO A 126 4.30 16.19 -6.22
C PRO A 126 4.64 15.59 -7.60
N ALA A 127 5.57 16.15 -8.35
CA ALA A 127 5.97 15.65 -9.68
C ALA A 127 6.84 14.40 -9.58
N ASP A 128 7.84 14.42 -8.70
CA ASP A 128 8.70 13.28 -8.38
C ASP A 128 7.87 12.12 -7.80
N ALA A 129 6.74 12.42 -7.13
CA ALA A 129 5.85 11.43 -6.54
C ALA A 129 5.08 10.62 -7.59
N VAL A 130 4.72 11.21 -8.74
CA VAL A 130 4.02 10.49 -9.82
C VAL A 130 4.97 9.51 -10.52
N GLU A 131 6.17 9.96 -10.87
CA GLU A 131 7.20 9.13 -11.49
C GLU A 131 7.61 7.98 -10.55
N THR A 132 7.92 8.30 -9.31
CA THR A 132 8.22 7.31 -8.27
C THR A 132 7.10 6.27 -8.10
N LYS A 133 5.84 6.71 -8.15
CA LYS A 133 4.69 5.82 -8.02
C LYS A 133 4.59 4.85 -9.19
N LEU A 134 4.82 5.32 -10.43
CA LEU A 134 4.82 4.48 -11.62
C LEU A 134 5.95 3.45 -11.56
N ASP A 135 7.13 3.83 -11.11
CA ASP A 135 8.27 2.94 -10.95
C ASP A 135 8.03 1.87 -9.90
N VAL A 136 7.46 2.23 -8.76
CA VAL A 136 7.11 1.27 -7.71
C VAL A 136 6.02 0.30 -8.18
N ASP A 137 4.98 0.80 -8.85
CA ASP A 137 3.90 -0.05 -9.36
C ASP A 137 4.41 -1.02 -10.46
N ALA A 138 5.34 -0.58 -11.32
CA ALA A 138 6.00 -1.43 -12.30
C ALA A 138 6.90 -2.50 -11.64
N ALA A 139 7.71 -2.10 -10.67
CA ALA A 139 8.58 -3.01 -9.94
C ALA A 139 7.80 -4.08 -9.16
N LEU A 140 6.68 -3.71 -8.53
CA LEU A 140 5.82 -4.65 -7.81
C LEU A 140 5.27 -5.75 -8.74
N ARG A 141 5.00 -5.46 -10.02
CA ARG A 141 4.51 -6.46 -10.99
C ARG A 141 5.53 -7.55 -11.28
N LEU A 142 6.83 -7.28 -11.08
CA LEU A 142 7.92 -8.26 -11.27
C LEU A 142 8.00 -9.27 -10.11
N LEU A 143 7.36 -9.01 -8.99
CA LEU A 143 7.38 -9.90 -7.84
C LEU A 143 6.41 -11.09 -8.03
N PRO A 144 6.79 -12.27 -7.51
CA PRO A 144 5.82 -13.35 -7.32
C PRO A 144 4.61 -12.87 -6.52
N PRO A 145 3.39 -13.34 -6.84
CA PRO A 145 2.16 -12.83 -6.23
C PRO A 145 2.14 -12.85 -4.69
N GLN A 146 2.72 -13.90 -4.08
CA GLN A 146 2.78 -14.02 -2.61
C GLN A 146 3.68 -12.98 -1.96
N GLN A 147 4.83 -12.66 -2.58
CA GLN A 147 5.76 -11.64 -2.08
C GLN A 147 5.17 -10.26 -2.27
N ARG A 148 4.55 -10.01 -3.42
CA ARG A 148 3.87 -8.75 -3.73
C ARG A 148 2.73 -8.48 -2.75
N ALA A 149 1.82 -9.45 -2.54
CA ALA A 149 0.73 -9.31 -1.59
C ALA A 149 1.23 -9.01 -0.17
N ALA A 150 2.25 -9.74 0.30
CA ALA A 150 2.83 -9.50 1.63
C ALA A 150 3.41 -8.08 1.76
N LEU A 151 4.16 -7.61 0.76
CA LEU A 151 4.74 -6.25 0.77
C LEU A 151 3.68 -5.16 0.71
N VAL A 152 2.68 -5.31 -0.16
CA VAL A 152 1.59 -4.33 -0.27
C VAL A 152 0.86 -4.20 1.06
N LEU A 153 0.56 -5.31 1.72
CA LEU A 153 -0.14 -5.31 3.00
C LEU A 153 0.69 -4.72 4.14
N VAL A 154 1.94 -5.17 4.30
CA VAL A 154 2.79 -4.75 5.43
C VAL A 154 3.37 -3.35 5.18
N ASP A 155 4.04 -3.14 4.03
CA ASP A 155 4.86 -1.95 3.82
C ASP A 155 4.07 -0.77 3.26
N MET A 156 3.03 -1.00 2.45
CA MET A 156 2.28 0.09 1.83
C MET A 156 0.98 0.42 2.57
N LEU A 157 0.30 -0.58 3.13
CA LEU A 157 -0.96 -0.39 3.83
C LEU A 157 -0.80 -0.40 5.36
N GLY A 158 0.39 -0.77 5.87
CA GLY A 158 0.72 -0.72 7.29
C GLY A 158 0.02 -1.75 8.16
N TYR A 159 -0.43 -2.88 7.59
CA TYR A 159 -1.06 -3.93 8.38
C TYR A 159 -0.06 -4.63 9.29
N PRO A 160 -0.42 -4.94 10.53
CA PRO A 160 0.39 -5.78 11.40
C PRO A 160 0.67 -7.15 10.77
N VAL A 161 1.89 -7.65 10.93
CA VAL A 161 2.31 -8.95 10.37
C VAL A 161 1.38 -10.10 10.78
N ALA A 162 0.86 -10.08 12.02
CA ALA A 162 -0.09 -11.09 12.50
C ALA A 162 -1.40 -11.06 11.69
N GLU A 163 -1.96 -9.88 11.42
CA GLU A 163 -3.17 -9.72 10.62
C GLU A 163 -2.95 -10.12 9.16
N VAL A 164 -1.79 -9.77 8.59
CA VAL A 164 -1.40 -10.22 7.23
C VAL A 164 -1.28 -11.74 7.16
N ALA A 165 -0.78 -12.37 8.22
CA ALA A 165 -0.69 -13.84 8.31
C ALA A 165 -2.07 -14.50 8.25
N GLU A 166 -3.06 -13.93 8.94
CA GLU A 166 -4.46 -14.38 8.89
C GLU A 166 -5.08 -14.17 7.50
N ILE A 167 -4.92 -12.97 6.91
CA ILE A 167 -5.42 -12.66 5.56
C ILE A 167 -4.84 -13.61 4.51
N LEU A 168 -3.53 -13.86 4.57
CA LEU A 168 -2.83 -14.72 3.62
C LEU A 168 -2.94 -16.22 3.95
N GLY A 169 -3.46 -16.60 5.12
CA GLY A 169 -3.57 -17.99 5.57
C GLY A 169 -2.21 -18.68 5.73
N VAL A 170 -1.19 -17.96 6.25
CA VAL A 170 0.18 -18.44 6.43
C VAL A 170 0.71 -18.06 7.82
N SER A 171 1.88 -18.59 8.21
CA SER A 171 2.50 -18.20 9.48
C SER A 171 3.05 -16.77 9.44
N PRO A 172 3.14 -16.05 10.59
CA PRO A 172 3.81 -14.76 10.67
C PRO A 172 5.28 -14.80 10.20
N GLY A 173 5.97 -15.93 10.40
CA GLY A 173 7.32 -16.16 9.89
C GLY A 173 7.37 -16.15 8.36
N THR A 174 6.38 -16.78 7.70
CA THR A 174 6.23 -16.78 6.24
C THR A 174 6.00 -15.35 5.70
N VAL A 175 5.16 -14.55 6.37
CA VAL A 175 4.96 -13.15 5.98
C VAL A 175 6.28 -12.37 6.02
N LYS A 176 7.03 -12.48 7.14
CA LYS A 176 8.33 -11.80 7.30
C LYS A 176 9.32 -12.22 6.21
N SER A 177 9.43 -13.51 5.91
CA SER A 177 10.34 -14.02 4.88
C SER A 177 9.93 -13.56 3.48
N ARG A 178 8.64 -13.53 3.16
CA ARG A 178 8.12 -12.99 1.89
C ARG A 178 8.41 -11.51 1.73
N CYS A 179 8.21 -10.70 2.76
CA CYS A 179 8.57 -9.29 2.74
C CYS A 179 10.07 -9.10 2.54
N ALA A 180 10.92 -9.82 3.27
CA ALA A 180 12.37 -9.72 3.13
C ALA A 180 12.82 -10.05 1.70
N ARG A 181 12.34 -11.15 1.12
CA ARG A 181 12.66 -11.55 -0.27
C ARG A 181 12.12 -10.57 -1.30
N GLY A 182 10.88 -10.11 -1.12
CA GLY A 182 10.29 -9.12 -2.01
C GLY A 182 11.09 -7.83 -2.02
N ARG A 183 11.50 -7.31 -0.86
CA ARG A 183 12.36 -6.12 -0.76
C ARG A 183 13.71 -6.33 -1.44
N ALA A 184 14.36 -7.47 -1.21
CA ALA A 184 15.64 -7.80 -1.87
C ALA A 184 15.52 -7.81 -3.40
N ARG A 185 14.42 -8.35 -3.94
CA ARG A 185 14.14 -8.35 -5.38
C ARG A 185 13.82 -6.96 -5.94
N LEU A 186 13.18 -6.08 -5.16
CA LEU A 186 12.87 -4.71 -5.59
C LEU A 186 14.09 -3.78 -5.57
N LEU A 187 15.08 -4.06 -4.73
CA LEU A 187 16.23 -3.18 -4.53
C LEU A 187 16.94 -2.75 -5.82
N PRO A 188 17.24 -3.62 -6.80
CA PRO A 188 17.88 -3.22 -8.05
C PRO A 188 17.03 -2.23 -8.87
N TYR A 189 15.72 -2.37 -8.84
CA TYR A 189 14.78 -1.56 -9.64
C TYR A 189 14.49 -0.19 -9.01
N LEU A 190 14.61 -0.08 -7.69
CA LEU A 190 14.28 1.13 -6.93
C LEU A 190 15.52 1.86 -6.38
N SER A 191 16.72 1.42 -6.73
CA SER A 191 17.98 2.01 -6.23
C SER A 191 18.13 3.48 -6.64
N HIS A 192 17.65 3.87 -7.83
CA HIS A 192 17.68 5.24 -8.32
C HIS A 192 16.82 6.21 -7.48
N LEU A 193 15.74 5.74 -6.87
CA LEU A 193 14.88 6.55 -6.00
C LEU A 193 15.60 6.98 -4.72
N ARG A 194 16.56 6.17 -4.26
CA ARG A 194 17.38 6.48 -3.08
C ARG A 194 18.39 7.58 -3.32
N THR A 195 18.97 7.64 -4.53
CA THR A 195 19.96 8.65 -4.92
C THR A 195 19.32 10.02 -5.11
N ASN A 196 18.11 10.10 -5.65
CA ASN A 196 17.39 11.36 -5.80
C ASN A 196 16.97 12.00 -4.47
N SER A 197 16.72 11.18 -3.46
CA SER A 197 16.42 11.65 -2.09
C SER A 197 17.67 12.22 -1.39
N ALA A 198 18.86 11.66 -1.64
CA ALA A 198 20.11 12.12 -1.01
C ALA A 198 20.67 13.41 -1.63
N GLY A 199 20.30 13.74 -2.89
CA GLY A 199 20.80 14.91 -3.61
C GLY A 199 20.12 16.24 -3.26
N LYS A 200 19.02 16.25 -2.52
CA LYS A 200 18.29 17.48 -2.11
C LYS A 200 18.57 17.92 -0.66
N GLY A 201 19.50 17.29 0.02
CA GLY A 201 19.89 17.62 1.40
C GLY A 201 21.11 18.51 1.47
N ASN A 202 20.88 19.81 1.80
CA ASN A 202 21.82 20.71 2.46
C ASN A 202 23.01 21.22 1.64
N GLN A 203 22.78 22.22 0.78
CA GLN A 203 23.83 23.21 0.50
C GLN A 203 23.90 24.14 1.71
N PRO A 204 25.05 24.26 2.41
CA PRO A 204 25.24 25.29 3.40
C PRO A 204 25.25 26.65 2.67
N ALA A 205 24.42 27.58 3.13
CA ALA A 205 24.45 28.95 2.68
C ALA A 205 25.85 29.53 2.96
N SER A 206 26.63 29.74 1.91
CA SER A 206 27.88 30.49 1.95
C SER A 206 27.57 31.94 2.23
N GLY A 207 27.48 32.28 3.50
CA GLY A 207 27.49 33.68 3.97
C GLY A 207 28.86 34.32 3.72
N SER A 208 28.93 35.13 2.69
CA SER A 208 30.07 36.03 2.48
C SER A 208 30.07 37.09 3.58
N VAL A 209 30.93 36.95 4.55
CA VAL A 209 31.25 38.00 5.52
C VAL A 209 32.23 38.97 4.83
N SER A 210 31.72 40.11 4.38
CA SER A 210 32.51 41.25 3.92
C SER A 210 33.10 41.93 5.17
N SER A 211 34.37 41.76 5.44
CA SER A 211 35.12 42.55 6.39
C SER A 211 35.47 43.89 5.77
N GLY A 212 34.71 44.93 6.12
CA GLY A 212 35.05 46.32 5.90
C GLY A 212 36.19 46.70 6.86
N GLN A 213 37.34 47.05 6.29
CA GLN A 213 38.47 47.61 6.95
C GLN A 213 38.36 49.14 6.82
N GLU A 214 38.03 49.83 7.90
CA GLU A 214 38.23 51.27 7.99
C GLU A 214 39.50 51.54 8.78
N GLY A 215 40.49 52.12 8.09
CA GLY A 215 41.62 52.78 8.71
C GLY A 215 41.25 54.27 8.92
N GLY A 216 41.70 54.83 10.00
CA GLY A 216 41.60 56.22 10.34
C GLY A 216 42.70 56.67 11.29
N ALA A 217 43.56 57.49 10.76
CA ALA A 217 44.41 58.50 11.41
C ALA A 217 44.83 58.37 12.89
#